data_f2d9181ba2bea75c5ef88f4357dd0d1c
#
_entry.id   f2d9181ba2bea75c5ef88f4357dd0d1c
#
_cell.length_a   1.000
_cell.length_b   1.000
_cell.length_c   1.000
_cell.angle_alpha   90.00
_cell.angle_beta   90.00
_cell.angle_gamma   90.00
#
_symmetry.space_group_name_H-M   'P 1'
#
loop_
_entity.id
_entity.type
_entity.pdbx_description
1 polymer ?
#
loop_
_entity_poly.entity_id
_entity_poly.type
_entity_poly.pdbx_seq_one_letter_code
_entity_poly.pdbx_strand_id
1 'polypeptide(L)'
;MVRKGVLPNGVRVLTEAMPHVVSSTIGIWVENGSRYEEPGENGVSHFIEHLLFKGTKKRTAAQIAEQMDAVGGVLNAFTGKEYTCYYAKVLGEDLPMATELLADLFLESVFDPEEIDRERQVVLQEISQAEDTPDDFIHDLFNLHYWQGHPLALPIFGSVETVNAINREALVSFMADRYRAGRVFIAAAGAVDHERLMRDCGRLFGSIAGDGRPEPTSPPQERVMVLNENKKLEQAHLCIGAPGLSQTAPNRYAAYVLNTALGGGMSSRLFQEVREKRGRVYSIYSFMSAFLDCGYFGVYAGTNPDWVDEVIEVTLKEINKVVRDGLAPEELARAKSQLKGNMLLGMESTESRMNRLARNEIYFQRDIPIDELGREIEKVTNDQMVELASSCFKPERMGMVLLGDLKGRQLGPEVWSPLT
;
A
#
# COMPACT_ATOMS: atom_id res chain seq x y z
N MET A 1 -4.85 -9.44 23.39
CA MET A 1 -4.73 -8.07 23.94
C MET A 1 -3.46 -7.46 23.36
N VAL A 2 -3.57 -6.26 22.79
CA VAL A 2 -2.43 -5.53 22.27
C VAL A 2 -1.62 -4.93 23.42
N ARG A 3 -0.30 -5.03 23.31
CA ARG A 3 0.66 -4.45 24.26
C ARG A 3 1.69 -3.63 23.51
N LYS A 4 2.11 -2.52 24.09
CA LYS A 4 3.14 -1.61 23.55
C LYS A 4 4.20 -1.38 24.62
N GLY A 5 5.45 -1.55 24.25
CA GLY A 5 6.63 -1.17 25.02
C GLY A 5 7.53 -0.24 24.23
N VAL A 6 8.42 0.47 24.91
CA VAL A 6 9.43 1.35 24.29
C VAL A 6 10.78 1.03 24.89
N LEU A 7 11.77 0.78 24.04
CA LEU A 7 13.15 0.55 24.47
C LEU A 7 13.81 1.86 24.90
N PRO A 8 14.88 1.82 25.70
CA PRO A 8 15.56 3.04 26.16
C PRO A 8 16.04 3.98 25.05
N ASN A 9 16.32 3.45 23.87
CA ASN A 9 16.72 4.25 22.69
C ASN A 9 15.55 4.81 21.88
N GLY A 10 14.30 4.50 22.24
CA GLY A 10 13.09 4.98 21.57
C GLY A 10 12.44 4.01 20.58
N VAL A 11 13.05 2.87 20.27
CA VAL A 11 12.43 1.81 19.44
C VAL A 11 11.17 1.29 20.12
N ARG A 12 10.05 1.26 19.40
CA ARG A 12 8.76 0.78 19.92
C ARG A 12 8.60 -0.70 19.60
N VAL A 13 7.98 -1.45 20.51
CA VAL A 13 7.67 -2.88 20.34
C VAL A 13 6.18 -3.09 20.61
N LEU A 14 5.46 -3.57 19.60
CA LEU A 14 4.03 -3.85 19.67
C LEU A 14 3.77 -5.34 19.53
N THR A 15 2.87 -5.88 20.33
CA THR A 15 2.52 -7.30 20.27
C THR A 15 1.02 -7.52 20.38
N GLU A 16 0.52 -8.53 19.67
CA GLU A 16 -0.81 -9.06 19.86
C GLU A 16 -0.76 -10.58 20.01
N ALA A 17 -0.92 -11.07 21.26
CA ALA A 17 -0.97 -12.49 21.52
C ALA A 17 -2.28 -13.10 21.02
N MET A 18 -2.17 -14.19 20.24
CA MET A 18 -3.27 -14.99 19.69
C MET A 18 -3.17 -16.43 20.24
N PRO A 19 -3.87 -16.76 21.34
CA PRO A 19 -3.65 -18.03 22.05
C PRO A 19 -4.02 -19.29 21.27
N HIS A 20 -4.77 -19.14 20.17
CA HIS A 20 -5.30 -20.28 19.41
C HIS A 20 -4.46 -20.64 18.21
N VAL A 21 -3.37 -19.89 17.92
CA VAL A 21 -2.48 -20.15 16.80
C VAL A 21 -1.11 -20.59 17.27
N VAL A 22 -0.46 -21.45 16.50
CA VAL A 22 0.90 -21.92 16.79
C VAL A 22 1.98 -21.10 16.12
N SER A 23 1.61 -20.29 15.12
CA SER A 23 2.53 -19.44 14.36
C SER A 23 2.64 -18.04 14.94
N SER A 24 3.75 -17.39 14.64
CA SER A 24 3.98 -15.97 14.90
C SER A 24 4.48 -15.28 13.65
N THR A 25 4.01 -14.04 13.44
CA THR A 25 4.59 -13.14 12.45
C THR A 25 5.19 -11.95 13.18
N ILE A 26 6.44 -11.64 12.85
CA ILE A 26 7.19 -10.49 13.38
C ILE A 26 7.72 -9.66 12.24
N GLY A 27 7.62 -8.33 12.34
CA GLY A 27 8.16 -7.38 11.36
C GLY A 27 8.92 -6.26 12.01
N ILE A 28 10.04 -5.87 11.38
CA ILE A 28 10.75 -4.61 11.63
C ILE A 28 10.18 -3.61 10.65
N TRP A 29 9.61 -2.55 11.18
CA TRP A 29 8.97 -1.48 10.42
C TRP A 29 9.80 -0.22 10.49
N VAL A 30 9.95 0.43 9.36
CA VAL A 30 10.60 1.73 9.25
C VAL A 30 9.58 2.72 8.70
N GLU A 31 9.30 3.80 9.41
CA GLU A 31 8.49 4.92 8.94
C GLU A 31 9.29 5.73 7.89
N ASN A 32 9.62 5.04 6.81
CA ASN A 32 10.30 5.55 5.63
C ASN A 32 9.93 4.68 4.42
N GLY A 33 9.51 5.31 3.34
CA GLY A 33 9.19 4.69 2.06
C GLY A 33 9.47 5.69 0.94
N SER A 34 9.04 5.39 -0.28
CA SER A 34 9.39 6.19 -1.46
C SER A 34 8.90 7.65 -1.41
N ARG A 35 7.90 7.96 -0.57
CA ARG A 35 7.44 9.33 -0.33
C ARG A 35 8.51 10.24 0.28
N TYR A 36 9.44 9.67 1.04
CA TYR A 36 10.49 10.41 1.78
C TYR A 36 11.83 10.44 1.04
N GLU A 37 11.86 9.95 -0.19
CA GLU A 37 13.01 10.00 -1.08
C GLU A 37 13.06 11.34 -1.81
N GLU A 38 14.27 11.88 -1.97
CA GLU A 38 14.47 12.99 -2.90
C GLU A 38 14.32 12.50 -4.35
N PRO A 39 13.94 13.35 -5.30
CA PRO A 39 13.72 12.91 -6.69
C PRO A 39 14.90 12.16 -7.31
N GLY A 40 16.14 12.52 -6.95
CA GLY A 40 17.35 11.85 -7.42
C GLY A 40 17.68 10.53 -6.70
N GLU A 41 16.98 10.22 -5.61
CA GLU A 41 17.14 9.01 -4.79
C GLU A 41 15.98 8.02 -5.00
N ASN A 42 15.03 8.34 -5.89
CA ASN A 42 13.84 7.51 -6.08
C ASN A 42 14.20 6.06 -6.41
N GLY A 43 13.64 5.14 -5.64
CA GLY A 43 13.90 3.71 -5.69
C GLY A 43 14.92 3.20 -4.67
N VAL A 44 15.57 4.09 -3.89
CA VAL A 44 16.59 3.68 -2.92
C VAL A 44 16.03 2.81 -1.80
N SER A 45 14.83 3.08 -1.30
CA SER A 45 14.18 2.26 -0.25
C SER A 45 13.89 0.86 -0.73
N HIS A 46 13.41 0.71 -1.95
CA HIS A 46 13.16 -0.58 -2.58
C HIS A 46 14.47 -1.32 -2.87
N PHE A 47 15.50 -0.62 -3.33
CA PHE A 47 16.80 -1.24 -3.56
C PHE A 47 17.45 -1.74 -2.26
N ILE A 48 17.32 -1.00 -1.14
CA ILE A 48 17.75 -1.46 0.18
C ILE A 48 16.97 -2.71 0.60
N GLU A 49 15.68 -2.76 0.33
CA GLU A 49 14.85 -3.94 0.60
C GLU A 49 15.49 -5.19 -0.01
N HIS A 50 15.83 -5.19 -1.30
CA HIS A 50 16.50 -6.31 -1.97
C HIS A 50 17.83 -6.67 -1.32
N LEU A 51 18.65 -5.66 -1.04
CA LEU A 51 20.02 -5.84 -0.58
C LEU A 51 20.15 -6.37 0.85
N LEU A 52 19.16 -6.14 1.71
CA LEU A 52 19.22 -6.66 3.08
C LEU A 52 19.25 -8.19 3.13
N PHE A 53 18.73 -8.88 2.12
CA PHE A 53 18.75 -10.35 2.02
C PHE A 53 20.03 -10.91 1.38
N LYS A 54 20.96 -10.06 0.90
CA LYS A 54 22.13 -10.48 0.11
C LYS A 54 23.41 -10.72 0.93
N GLY A 55 23.27 -10.71 2.24
CA GLY A 55 24.34 -11.09 3.16
C GLY A 55 24.62 -10.05 4.23
N THR A 56 25.08 -10.56 5.36
CA THR A 56 25.46 -9.80 6.54
C THR A 56 26.92 -10.07 6.89
N LYS A 57 27.44 -9.43 7.92
CA LYS A 57 28.78 -9.76 8.45
C LYS A 57 28.89 -11.19 8.99
N LYS A 58 27.74 -11.86 9.27
CA LYS A 58 27.71 -13.20 9.88
C LYS A 58 27.22 -14.29 8.94
N ARG A 59 26.41 -13.92 7.94
CA ARG A 59 25.69 -14.88 7.09
C ARG A 59 25.78 -14.50 5.62
N THR A 60 25.98 -15.47 4.77
CA THR A 60 25.77 -15.32 3.31
C THR A 60 24.27 -15.35 3.00
N ALA A 61 23.87 -14.89 1.82
CA ALA A 61 22.49 -14.99 1.33
C ALA A 61 21.94 -16.44 1.37
N ALA A 62 22.76 -17.43 0.99
CA ALA A 62 22.39 -18.84 1.06
C ALA A 62 22.12 -19.30 2.50
N GLN A 63 22.96 -18.91 3.46
CA GLN A 63 22.78 -19.26 4.87
C GLN A 63 21.55 -18.61 5.48
N ILE A 64 21.18 -17.40 5.04
CA ILE A 64 19.95 -16.73 5.44
C ILE A 64 18.74 -17.56 4.98
N ALA A 65 18.71 -17.96 3.71
CA ALA A 65 17.64 -18.78 3.14
C ALA A 65 17.56 -20.15 3.82
N GLU A 66 18.69 -20.87 3.94
CA GLU A 66 18.77 -22.18 4.58
C GLU A 66 18.27 -22.16 6.03
N GLN A 67 18.60 -21.12 6.80
CA GLN A 67 18.17 -20.99 8.19
C GLN A 67 16.65 -20.84 8.31
N MET A 68 16.01 -20.11 7.39
CA MET A 68 14.57 -19.94 7.38
C MET A 68 13.85 -21.19 6.86
N ASP A 69 14.37 -21.81 5.79
CA ASP A 69 13.82 -23.03 5.20
C ASP A 69 13.87 -24.20 6.21
N ALA A 70 14.93 -24.28 7.04
CA ALA A 70 15.10 -25.32 8.03
C ALA A 70 13.96 -25.38 9.08
N VAL A 71 13.26 -24.26 9.32
CA VAL A 71 12.11 -24.19 10.24
C VAL A 71 10.77 -24.08 9.48
N GLY A 72 10.78 -24.20 8.16
CA GLY A 72 9.57 -24.04 7.33
C GLY A 72 8.97 -22.63 7.43
N GLY A 73 9.81 -21.63 7.71
CA GLY A 73 9.42 -20.25 7.88
C GLY A 73 9.30 -19.50 6.55
N VAL A 74 8.71 -18.33 6.60
CA VAL A 74 8.68 -17.36 5.49
C VAL A 74 9.44 -16.13 5.94
N LEU A 75 10.36 -15.67 5.10
CA LEU A 75 11.10 -14.42 5.26
C LEU A 75 10.83 -13.56 4.04
N ASN A 76 10.36 -12.32 4.24
CA ASN A 76 10.01 -11.44 3.14
C ASN A 76 10.09 -9.97 3.57
N ALA A 77 9.94 -9.05 2.61
CA ALA A 77 9.82 -7.62 2.87
C ALA A 77 8.87 -6.97 1.87
N PHE A 78 8.53 -5.74 2.12
CA PHE A 78 7.85 -4.87 1.15
C PHE A 78 8.14 -3.40 1.45
N THR A 79 8.25 -2.63 0.40
CA THR A 79 8.38 -1.17 0.44
C THR A 79 7.09 -0.53 -0.05
N GLY A 80 6.52 0.32 0.78
CA GLY A 80 5.39 1.17 0.43
C GLY A 80 5.81 2.61 0.20
N LYS A 81 4.81 3.48 -0.02
CA LYS A 81 5.06 4.91 -0.15
C LYS A 81 5.52 5.56 1.16
N GLU A 82 5.00 5.12 2.30
CA GLU A 82 5.22 5.77 3.60
C GLU A 82 6.00 4.92 4.61
N TYR A 83 6.18 3.63 4.34
CA TYR A 83 6.89 2.71 5.24
C TYR A 83 7.47 1.52 4.48
N THR A 84 8.50 0.91 5.09
CA THR A 84 9.10 -0.36 4.66
C THR A 84 8.99 -1.36 5.79
N CYS A 85 8.77 -2.63 5.48
CA CYS A 85 8.65 -3.72 6.43
C CYS A 85 9.52 -4.90 6.01
N TYR A 86 10.30 -5.43 6.96
CA TYR A 86 11.05 -6.68 6.86
C TYR A 86 10.45 -7.64 7.85
N TYR A 87 9.91 -8.78 7.41
CA TYR A 87 9.15 -9.64 8.30
C TYR A 87 9.45 -11.14 8.12
N ALA A 88 9.20 -11.88 9.18
CA ALA A 88 9.26 -13.33 9.18
C ALA A 88 7.98 -13.92 9.79
N LYS A 89 7.54 -15.06 9.23
CA LYS A 89 6.48 -15.89 9.78
C LYS A 89 7.02 -17.27 10.07
N VAL A 90 6.94 -17.68 11.32
CA VAL A 90 7.50 -18.93 11.84
C VAL A 90 6.56 -19.58 12.89
N LEU A 91 6.89 -20.76 13.37
CA LEU A 91 6.28 -21.28 14.61
C LEU A 91 6.68 -20.42 15.81
N GLY A 92 5.83 -20.38 16.85
CA GLY A 92 6.09 -19.56 18.04
C GLY A 92 7.38 -19.91 18.77
N GLU A 93 7.81 -21.18 18.74
CA GLU A 93 9.08 -21.63 19.31
C GLU A 93 10.30 -21.06 18.57
N ASP A 94 10.19 -20.80 17.26
CA ASP A 94 11.26 -20.28 16.41
C ASP A 94 11.29 -18.73 16.36
N LEU A 95 10.34 -18.06 17.02
CA LEU A 95 10.28 -16.59 17.04
C LEU A 95 11.58 -15.92 17.51
N PRO A 96 12.31 -16.42 18.51
CA PRO A 96 13.59 -15.83 18.91
C PRO A 96 14.66 -15.90 17.81
N MET A 97 14.72 -17.01 17.07
CA MET A 97 15.64 -17.19 15.94
C MET A 97 15.28 -16.22 14.81
N ALA A 98 13.99 -16.14 14.43
CA ALA A 98 13.52 -15.22 13.41
C ALA A 98 13.78 -13.74 13.79
N THR A 99 13.61 -13.39 15.07
CA THR A 99 13.92 -12.05 15.58
C THR A 99 15.41 -11.72 15.46
N GLU A 100 16.29 -12.68 15.79
CA GLU A 100 17.74 -12.51 15.65
C GLU A 100 18.14 -12.39 14.17
N LEU A 101 17.58 -13.21 13.31
CA LEU A 101 17.87 -13.18 11.86
C LEU A 101 17.46 -11.83 11.25
N LEU A 102 16.25 -11.37 11.55
CA LEU A 102 15.78 -10.05 11.08
C LEU A 102 16.68 -8.92 11.61
N ALA A 103 17.11 -8.98 12.87
CA ALA A 103 18.03 -8.00 13.44
C ALA A 103 19.39 -8.01 12.73
N ASP A 104 19.92 -9.19 12.39
CA ASP A 104 21.18 -9.34 11.67
C ASP A 104 21.08 -8.74 10.26
N LEU A 105 20.00 -9.04 9.52
CA LEU A 105 19.73 -8.44 8.21
C LEU A 105 19.65 -6.91 8.30
N PHE A 106 18.90 -6.41 9.26
CA PHE A 106 18.62 -5.00 9.39
C PHE A 106 19.83 -4.16 9.85
N LEU A 107 20.68 -4.71 10.73
CA LEU A 107 21.78 -3.98 11.34
C LEU A 107 23.16 -4.27 10.75
N GLU A 108 23.35 -5.44 10.17
CA GLU A 108 24.67 -5.96 9.81
C GLU A 108 24.82 -6.28 8.32
N SER A 109 23.88 -5.84 7.46
CA SER A 109 24.00 -5.98 6.00
C SER A 109 25.28 -5.30 5.50
N VAL A 110 26.00 -5.97 4.60
CA VAL A 110 27.33 -5.52 4.15
C VAL A 110 27.28 -4.66 2.88
N PHE A 111 26.17 -4.69 2.13
CA PHE A 111 26.03 -4.00 0.85
C PHE A 111 27.22 -4.30 -0.07
N ASP A 112 27.42 -5.60 -0.33
CA ASP A 112 28.52 -6.07 -1.18
C ASP A 112 28.40 -5.46 -2.60
N PRO A 113 29.48 -4.88 -3.17
CA PRO A 113 29.40 -4.27 -4.48
C PRO A 113 28.95 -5.20 -5.61
N GLU A 114 29.34 -6.50 -5.57
CA GLU A 114 28.91 -7.46 -6.58
C GLU A 114 27.42 -7.77 -6.45
N GLU A 115 26.90 -7.85 -5.22
CA GLU A 115 25.46 -8.03 -4.99
C GLU A 115 24.65 -6.77 -5.37
N ILE A 116 25.19 -5.57 -5.14
CA ILE A 116 24.56 -4.33 -5.62
C ILE A 116 24.42 -4.36 -7.14
N ASP A 117 25.45 -4.76 -7.87
CA ASP A 117 25.39 -4.83 -9.34
C ASP A 117 24.44 -5.93 -9.84
N ARG A 118 24.37 -7.08 -9.15
CA ARG A 118 23.40 -8.15 -9.48
C ARG A 118 21.96 -7.70 -9.23
N GLU A 119 21.68 -7.15 -8.06
CA GLU A 119 20.33 -6.72 -7.71
C GLU A 119 19.88 -5.51 -8.52
N ARG A 120 20.79 -4.65 -8.95
CA ARG A 120 20.48 -3.59 -9.92
C ARG A 120 19.83 -4.15 -11.19
N GLN A 121 20.37 -5.26 -11.72
CA GLN A 121 19.80 -5.90 -12.91
C GLN A 121 18.41 -6.51 -12.62
N VAL A 122 18.20 -7.03 -11.40
CA VAL A 122 16.89 -7.54 -10.97
C VAL A 122 15.88 -6.40 -10.91
N VAL A 123 16.21 -5.29 -10.25
CA VAL A 123 15.31 -4.11 -10.15
C VAL A 123 15.02 -3.50 -11.53
N LEU A 124 16.01 -3.44 -12.43
CA LEU A 124 15.79 -2.97 -13.79
C LEU A 124 14.85 -3.91 -14.59
N GLN A 125 14.89 -5.21 -14.31
CA GLN A 125 13.91 -6.16 -14.88
C GLN A 125 12.51 -5.95 -14.30
N GLU A 126 12.38 -5.67 -13.00
CA GLU A 126 11.09 -5.37 -12.38
C GLU A 126 10.46 -4.09 -12.95
N ILE A 127 11.27 -3.04 -13.20
CA ILE A 127 10.80 -1.84 -13.90
C ILE A 127 10.24 -2.20 -15.27
N SER A 128 10.99 -2.98 -16.07
CA SER A 128 10.52 -3.41 -17.39
C SER A 128 9.26 -4.27 -17.31
N GLN A 129 9.18 -5.17 -16.33
CA GLN A 129 8.00 -6.01 -16.11
C GLN A 129 6.77 -5.19 -15.72
N ALA A 130 6.94 -4.18 -14.85
CA ALA A 130 5.86 -3.28 -14.47
C ALA A 130 5.32 -2.51 -15.69
N GLU A 131 6.20 -2.01 -16.57
CA GLU A 131 5.81 -1.34 -17.82
C GLU A 131 5.14 -2.29 -18.82
N ASP A 132 5.46 -3.58 -18.77
CA ASP A 132 4.87 -4.62 -19.63
C ASP A 132 3.61 -5.25 -19.04
N THR A 133 3.17 -4.82 -17.85
CA THR A 133 1.94 -5.23 -17.17
C THR A 133 0.94 -4.07 -17.16
N PRO A 134 0.11 -3.92 -18.20
CA PRO A 134 -0.70 -2.70 -18.41
C PRO A 134 -1.69 -2.39 -17.30
N ASP A 135 -2.23 -3.41 -16.62
CA ASP A 135 -3.15 -3.29 -15.50
C ASP A 135 -2.49 -2.75 -14.22
N ASP A 136 -1.18 -2.97 -14.05
CA ASP A 136 -0.39 -2.35 -12.98
C ASP A 136 0.16 -0.99 -13.44
N PHE A 137 0.73 -0.93 -14.65
CA PHE A 137 1.37 0.26 -15.18
C PHE A 137 0.45 1.49 -15.26
N ILE A 138 -0.83 1.29 -15.54
CA ILE A 138 -1.81 2.38 -15.62
C ILE A 138 -1.96 3.12 -14.28
N HIS A 139 -1.75 2.44 -13.15
CA HIS A 139 -1.80 3.07 -11.82
C HIS A 139 -0.58 3.96 -11.59
N ASP A 140 0.59 3.56 -12.04
CA ASP A 140 1.80 4.39 -11.97
C ASP A 140 1.70 5.59 -12.90
N LEU A 141 1.20 5.39 -14.13
CA LEU A 141 0.91 6.50 -15.04
C LEU A 141 -0.09 7.49 -14.43
N PHE A 142 -1.15 6.99 -13.81
CA PHE A 142 -2.12 7.85 -13.12
C PHE A 142 -1.46 8.67 -12.01
N ASN A 143 -0.72 8.04 -11.12
CA ASN A 143 -0.03 8.71 -10.03
C ASN A 143 0.95 9.77 -10.54
N LEU A 144 1.77 9.41 -11.54
CA LEU A 144 2.80 10.27 -12.11
C LEU A 144 2.23 11.60 -12.64
N HIS A 145 1.05 11.55 -13.24
CA HIS A 145 0.43 12.73 -13.85
C HIS A 145 -0.56 13.44 -12.92
N TYR A 146 -1.30 12.70 -12.09
CA TYR A 146 -2.28 13.26 -11.18
C TYR A 146 -1.65 14.03 -10.02
N TRP A 147 -0.50 13.54 -9.53
CA TRP A 147 0.28 14.18 -8.46
C TRP A 147 1.66 14.66 -8.94
N GLN A 148 1.73 15.08 -10.19
CA GLN A 148 2.98 15.48 -10.82
C GLN A 148 3.78 16.48 -9.98
N GLY A 149 5.07 16.18 -9.79
CA GLY A 149 6.01 17.00 -9.01
C GLY A 149 6.03 16.69 -7.53
N HIS A 150 5.25 15.71 -7.06
CA HIS A 150 5.25 15.25 -5.67
C HIS A 150 5.85 13.84 -5.56
N PRO A 151 6.60 13.49 -4.48
CA PRO A 151 7.22 12.15 -4.35
C PRO A 151 6.21 10.99 -4.39
N LEU A 152 4.97 11.16 -3.92
CA LEU A 152 3.92 10.14 -4.03
C LEU A 152 3.56 9.77 -5.49
N ALA A 153 3.89 10.63 -6.46
CA ALA A 153 3.68 10.36 -7.88
C ALA A 153 4.69 9.34 -8.44
N LEU A 154 5.91 9.32 -7.90
CA LEU A 154 7.02 8.51 -8.44
C LEU A 154 6.82 7.02 -8.12
N PRO A 155 7.20 6.08 -9.00
CA PRO A 155 7.12 4.64 -8.72
C PRO A 155 8.00 4.24 -7.53
N ILE A 156 7.62 3.17 -6.83
CA ILE A 156 8.36 2.69 -5.65
C ILE A 156 9.73 2.14 -6.03
N PHE A 157 9.83 1.46 -7.16
CA PHE A 157 11.08 0.86 -7.65
C PHE A 157 12.03 1.88 -8.33
N GLY A 158 11.64 3.15 -8.42
CA GLY A 158 12.44 4.18 -9.09
C GLY A 158 12.30 4.17 -10.61
N SER A 159 13.24 4.80 -11.27
CA SER A 159 13.41 4.80 -12.73
C SER A 159 14.73 4.14 -13.13
N VAL A 160 14.87 3.80 -14.41
CA VAL A 160 16.13 3.26 -14.96
C VAL A 160 17.32 4.19 -14.63
N GLU A 161 17.10 5.51 -14.72
CA GLU A 161 18.13 6.52 -14.45
C GLU A 161 18.51 6.56 -12.97
N THR A 162 17.52 6.60 -12.07
CA THR A 162 17.79 6.70 -10.63
C THR A 162 18.42 5.44 -10.08
N VAL A 163 17.90 4.25 -10.47
CA VAL A 163 18.43 2.95 -10.05
C VAL A 163 19.87 2.75 -10.53
N ASN A 164 20.23 3.19 -11.74
CA ASN A 164 21.60 3.14 -12.23
C ASN A 164 22.53 4.10 -11.51
N ALA A 165 22.03 5.19 -10.96
CA ALA A 165 22.84 6.18 -10.22
C ALA A 165 23.09 5.78 -8.76
N ILE A 166 22.27 4.89 -8.16
CA ILE A 166 22.44 4.46 -6.77
C ILE A 166 23.75 3.68 -6.62
N ASN A 167 24.62 4.14 -5.74
CA ASN A 167 25.87 3.48 -5.37
C ASN A 167 25.85 3.06 -3.90
N ARG A 168 26.91 2.34 -3.47
CA ARG A 168 27.02 1.82 -2.09
C ARG A 168 27.01 2.94 -1.05
N GLU A 169 27.69 4.03 -1.32
CA GLU A 169 27.79 5.18 -0.42
C GLU A 169 26.42 5.82 -0.19
N ALA A 170 25.59 5.96 -1.23
CA ALA A 170 24.22 6.44 -1.15
C ALA A 170 23.36 5.54 -0.28
N LEU A 171 23.43 4.21 -0.47
CA LEU A 171 22.67 3.20 0.31
C LEU A 171 23.03 3.28 1.80
N VAL A 172 24.32 3.28 2.12
CA VAL A 172 24.81 3.34 3.51
C VAL A 172 24.42 4.66 4.17
N SER A 173 24.57 5.78 3.45
CA SER A 173 24.19 7.12 3.94
C SER A 173 22.69 7.20 4.18
N PHE A 174 21.86 6.71 3.26
CA PHE A 174 20.42 6.73 3.38
C PHE A 174 19.95 5.91 4.59
N MET A 175 20.50 4.70 4.79
CA MET A 175 20.17 3.91 5.98
C MET A 175 20.59 4.61 7.27
N ALA A 176 21.81 5.17 7.33
CA ALA A 176 22.29 5.86 8.52
C ALA A 176 21.44 7.09 8.89
N ASP A 177 20.85 7.75 7.92
CA ASP A 177 19.97 8.90 8.12
C ASP A 177 18.52 8.49 8.44
N ARG A 178 17.98 7.50 7.76
CA ARG A 178 16.55 7.17 7.78
C ARG A 178 16.18 6.03 8.74
N TYR A 179 17.09 5.06 9.02
CA TYR A 179 16.80 3.87 9.83
C TYR A 179 17.15 4.10 11.31
N ARG A 180 16.57 5.13 11.90
CA ARG A 180 16.83 5.58 13.29
C ARG A 180 15.74 5.11 14.25
N ALA A 181 16.08 5.04 15.53
CA ALA A 181 15.20 4.52 16.57
C ALA A 181 13.82 5.20 16.62
N GLY A 182 13.74 6.50 16.35
CA GLY A 182 12.46 7.24 16.31
C GLY A 182 11.53 6.84 15.16
N ARG A 183 12.08 6.24 14.08
CA ARG A 183 11.33 5.75 12.90
C ARG A 183 11.12 4.25 12.90
N VAL A 184 11.90 3.50 13.73
CA VAL A 184 11.88 2.05 13.76
C VAL A 184 10.95 1.55 14.84
N PHE A 185 10.15 0.55 14.52
CA PHE A 185 9.40 -0.21 15.51
C PHE A 185 9.28 -1.67 15.10
N ILE A 186 9.04 -2.54 16.07
CA ILE A 186 8.81 -3.96 15.88
C ILE A 186 7.34 -4.24 16.17
N ALA A 187 6.67 -4.94 15.26
CA ALA A 187 5.32 -5.43 15.47
C ALA A 187 5.30 -6.94 15.36
N ALA A 188 4.65 -7.64 16.30
CA ALA A 188 4.49 -9.09 16.26
C ALA A 188 3.09 -9.52 16.67
N ALA A 189 2.56 -10.54 15.98
CA ALA A 189 1.27 -11.13 16.30
C ALA A 189 1.31 -12.65 16.20
N GLY A 190 0.53 -13.35 17.04
CA GLY A 190 0.47 -14.81 17.05
C GLY A 190 0.83 -15.40 18.41
N ALA A 191 1.56 -16.51 18.41
CA ALA A 191 2.09 -17.16 19.60
C ALA A 191 3.30 -16.39 20.14
N VAL A 192 3.07 -15.21 20.71
CA VAL A 192 4.10 -14.25 21.16
C VAL A 192 3.96 -13.95 22.66
N ASP A 193 5.09 -13.97 23.37
CA ASP A 193 5.22 -13.42 24.72
C ASP A 193 5.87 -12.03 24.67
N HIS A 194 5.13 -11.03 25.12
CA HIS A 194 5.56 -9.63 25.06
C HIS A 194 6.84 -9.36 25.85
N GLU A 195 6.93 -9.86 27.08
CA GLU A 195 8.07 -9.58 27.95
C GLU A 195 9.36 -10.24 27.44
N ARG A 196 9.23 -11.45 26.88
CA ARG A 196 10.34 -12.12 26.22
C ARG A 196 10.80 -11.34 24.99
N LEU A 197 9.86 -10.96 24.12
CA LEU A 197 10.19 -10.20 22.91
C LEU A 197 10.80 -8.83 23.26
N MET A 198 10.30 -8.14 24.29
CA MET A 198 10.89 -6.88 24.76
C MET A 198 12.36 -7.04 25.18
N ARG A 199 12.69 -8.13 25.92
CA ARG A 199 14.09 -8.41 26.31
C ARG A 199 14.97 -8.70 25.10
N ASP A 200 14.49 -9.53 24.16
CA ASP A 200 15.23 -9.87 22.94
C ASP A 200 15.43 -8.64 22.05
N CYS A 201 14.40 -7.83 21.85
CA CYS A 201 14.50 -6.57 21.12
C CYS A 201 15.46 -5.59 21.82
N GLY A 202 15.43 -5.48 23.15
CA GLY A 202 16.36 -4.61 23.89
C GLY A 202 17.82 -4.99 23.66
N ARG A 203 18.12 -6.29 23.61
CA ARG A 203 19.47 -6.81 23.33
C ARG A 203 19.89 -6.57 21.87
N LEU A 204 18.98 -6.77 20.93
CA LEU A 204 19.27 -6.76 19.49
C LEU A 204 19.25 -5.35 18.90
N PHE A 205 18.24 -4.54 19.22
CA PHE A 205 18.00 -3.24 18.63
C PHE A 205 18.37 -2.04 19.51
N GLY A 206 18.88 -2.29 20.72
CA GLY A 206 19.25 -1.23 21.67
C GLY A 206 20.37 -0.31 21.20
N SER A 207 21.14 -0.70 20.18
CA SER A 207 22.22 0.08 19.58
C SER A 207 21.78 1.01 18.45
N ILE A 208 20.54 0.92 17.98
CA ILE A 208 20.04 1.82 16.94
C ILE A 208 20.10 3.26 17.45
N ALA A 209 20.72 4.13 16.67
CA ALA A 209 20.96 5.52 17.08
C ALA A 209 19.69 6.37 17.06
N GLY A 210 19.51 7.14 18.07
CA GLY A 210 18.80 8.37 18.34
C GLY A 210 17.47 8.71 17.67
N ASP A 211 17.06 9.95 17.89
CA ASP A 211 15.84 10.54 17.30
C ASP A 211 15.93 10.63 15.77
N GLY A 212 14.81 10.54 15.09
CA GLY A 212 14.75 10.60 13.64
C GLY A 212 13.30 10.49 13.17
N ARG A 213 12.39 11.20 13.82
CA ARG A 213 10.98 11.20 13.38
C ARG A 213 10.89 11.67 11.92
N PRO A 214 9.97 11.09 11.11
CA PRO A 214 9.73 11.57 9.77
C PRO A 214 9.43 13.07 9.80
N GLU A 215 10.03 13.81 8.88
CA GLU A 215 9.67 15.22 8.70
C GLU A 215 8.24 15.33 8.16
N PRO A 216 7.48 16.35 8.60
CA PRO A 216 6.17 16.58 8.03
C PRO A 216 6.28 16.82 6.52
N THR A 217 5.51 16.08 5.75
CA THR A 217 5.36 16.30 4.31
C THR A 217 4.08 17.09 4.03
N SER A 218 4.07 17.84 2.94
CA SER A 218 2.84 18.48 2.46
C SER A 218 2.04 17.50 1.56
N PRO A 219 0.70 17.58 1.53
CA PRO A 219 -0.08 16.79 0.61
C PRO A 219 0.14 17.24 -0.85
N PRO A 220 0.05 16.31 -1.82
CA PRO A 220 0.11 16.64 -3.24
C PRO A 220 -1.07 17.51 -3.66
N GLN A 221 -0.88 18.26 -4.74
CA GLN A 221 -1.97 18.94 -5.43
C GLN A 221 -2.47 18.06 -6.58
N GLU A 222 -3.78 17.88 -6.66
CA GLU A 222 -4.40 17.13 -7.74
C GLU A 222 -4.34 17.93 -9.05
N ARG A 223 -4.12 17.23 -10.15
CA ARG A 223 -4.18 17.81 -11.49
C ARG A 223 -5.38 17.26 -12.25
N VAL A 224 -6.22 18.17 -12.73
CA VAL A 224 -7.27 17.80 -13.69
C VAL A 224 -6.60 17.37 -14.99
N MET A 225 -6.84 16.15 -15.40
CA MET A 225 -6.21 15.60 -16.60
C MET A 225 -7.06 14.55 -17.31
N VAL A 226 -6.88 14.45 -18.62
CA VAL A 226 -7.27 13.31 -19.43
C VAL A 226 -6.07 12.92 -20.28
N LEU A 227 -5.40 11.84 -19.89
CA LEU A 227 -4.23 11.33 -20.59
C LEU A 227 -4.62 10.18 -21.52
N ASN A 228 -4.21 10.29 -22.77
CA ASN A 228 -4.41 9.24 -23.77
C ASN A 228 -3.04 8.67 -24.14
N GLU A 229 -2.73 7.47 -23.60
CA GLU A 229 -1.46 6.77 -23.86
C GLU A 229 -1.68 5.65 -24.86
N ASN A 230 -1.15 5.82 -26.07
CA ASN A 230 -1.34 4.87 -27.16
C ASN A 230 -0.22 3.82 -27.14
N LYS A 231 -0.57 2.60 -26.72
CA LYS A 231 0.32 1.44 -26.71
C LYS A 231 -0.39 0.26 -27.40
N LYS A 232 0.31 -0.49 -28.24
CA LYS A 232 -0.29 -1.64 -28.94
C LYS A 232 -0.57 -2.76 -27.94
N LEU A 233 -1.78 -2.83 -27.46
CA LEU A 233 -2.29 -3.80 -26.49
C LEU A 233 -3.57 -4.45 -27.01
N GLU A 234 -3.90 -5.65 -26.53
CA GLU A 234 -5.16 -6.33 -26.86
C GLU A 234 -6.37 -5.68 -26.17
N GLN A 235 -6.16 -5.13 -24.99
CA GLN A 235 -7.18 -4.42 -24.21
C GLN A 235 -6.84 -2.94 -24.10
N ALA A 236 -7.86 -2.14 -23.89
CA ALA A 236 -7.73 -0.78 -23.40
C ALA A 236 -7.95 -0.79 -21.87
N HIS A 237 -7.06 -0.14 -21.16
CA HIS A 237 -7.08 0.02 -19.71
C HIS A 237 -7.51 1.44 -19.38
N LEU A 238 -8.39 1.57 -18.41
CA LEU A 238 -8.94 2.84 -17.95
C LEU A 238 -8.67 2.99 -16.47
N CYS A 239 -8.12 4.13 -16.06
CA CYS A 239 -8.04 4.55 -14.65
C CYS A 239 -8.68 5.92 -14.52
N ILE A 240 -9.73 6.01 -13.72
CA ILE A 240 -10.40 7.27 -13.33
C ILE A 240 -10.05 7.49 -11.86
N GLY A 241 -9.61 8.70 -11.51
CA GLY A 241 -9.35 9.06 -10.13
C GLY A 241 -9.96 10.39 -9.74
N ALA A 242 -10.34 10.49 -8.48
CA ALA A 242 -10.87 11.67 -7.82
C ALA A 242 -10.16 11.85 -6.46
N PRO A 243 -10.12 13.06 -5.87
CA PRO A 243 -9.59 13.23 -4.52
C PRO A 243 -10.26 12.28 -3.54
N GLY A 244 -9.47 11.65 -2.70
CA GLY A 244 -9.93 10.75 -1.65
C GLY A 244 -9.58 11.28 -0.25
N LEU A 245 -9.82 10.44 0.74
CA LEU A 245 -9.54 10.77 2.14
C LEU A 245 -8.17 10.27 2.56
N SER A 246 -7.54 10.98 3.50
CA SER A 246 -6.35 10.50 4.19
C SER A 246 -6.69 9.30 5.12
N GLN A 247 -5.68 8.54 5.52
CA GLN A 247 -5.82 7.43 6.49
C GLN A 247 -6.39 7.90 7.83
N THR A 248 -6.09 9.14 8.20
CA THR A 248 -6.49 9.71 9.50
C THR A 248 -7.82 10.44 9.46
N ALA A 249 -8.47 10.56 8.29
CA ALA A 249 -9.73 11.28 8.14
C ALA A 249 -10.84 10.69 9.04
N PRO A 250 -11.62 11.53 9.75
CA PRO A 250 -12.70 11.05 10.62
C PRO A 250 -13.77 10.24 9.89
N ASN A 251 -14.08 10.62 8.65
CA ASN A 251 -15.09 9.98 7.80
C ASN A 251 -14.54 8.88 6.88
N ARG A 252 -13.33 8.35 7.12
CA ARG A 252 -12.71 7.27 6.32
C ARG A 252 -13.57 6.01 6.21
N TYR A 253 -14.39 5.71 7.23
CA TYR A 253 -15.28 4.54 7.19
C TYR A 253 -16.38 4.68 6.15
N ALA A 254 -16.87 5.92 5.93
CA ALA A 254 -17.77 6.21 4.82
C ALA A 254 -17.11 5.92 3.48
N ALA A 255 -15.82 6.27 3.31
CA ALA A 255 -15.09 5.98 2.09
C ALA A 255 -14.88 4.47 1.87
N TYR A 256 -14.62 3.69 2.92
CA TYR A 256 -14.52 2.22 2.80
C TYR A 256 -15.85 1.59 2.40
N VAL A 257 -16.97 2.06 2.96
CA VAL A 257 -18.33 1.59 2.60
C VAL A 257 -18.65 1.98 1.15
N LEU A 258 -18.35 3.22 0.75
CA LEU A 258 -18.54 3.70 -0.61
C LEU A 258 -17.75 2.84 -1.62
N ASN A 259 -16.47 2.60 -1.33
CA ASN A 259 -15.62 1.75 -2.17
C ASN A 259 -16.20 0.34 -2.31
N THR A 260 -16.65 -0.25 -1.20
CA THR A 260 -17.26 -1.59 -1.22
C THR A 260 -18.52 -1.63 -2.08
N ALA A 261 -19.38 -0.63 -1.98
CA ALA A 261 -20.63 -0.56 -2.75
C ALA A 261 -20.40 -0.27 -4.24
N LEU A 262 -19.44 0.61 -4.56
CA LEU A 262 -19.21 1.04 -5.94
C LEU A 262 -18.48 -0.03 -6.76
N GLY A 263 -17.38 -0.60 -6.26
CA GLY A 263 -16.56 -1.55 -7.04
C GLY A 263 -15.84 -2.61 -6.21
N GLY A 264 -16.21 -2.82 -4.92
CA GLY A 264 -15.49 -3.70 -4.00
C GLY A 264 -15.87 -5.19 -4.08
N GLY A 265 -16.60 -5.65 -5.12
CA GLY A 265 -16.94 -7.05 -5.27
C GLY A 265 -18.00 -7.32 -6.33
N MET A 266 -18.37 -8.59 -6.51
CA MET A 266 -19.30 -9.03 -7.57
C MET A 266 -20.70 -8.42 -7.46
N SER A 267 -21.15 -8.02 -6.27
CA SER A 267 -22.45 -7.37 -6.06
C SER A 267 -22.37 -5.84 -6.11
N SER A 268 -21.20 -5.26 -6.39
CA SER A 268 -21.00 -3.81 -6.49
C SER A 268 -21.65 -3.25 -7.76
N ARG A 269 -21.95 -1.95 -7.75
CA ARG A 269 -22.61 -1.26 -8.86
C ARG A 269 -21.86 -1.41 -10.18
N LEU A 270 -20.57 -1.11 -10.19
CA LEU A 270 -19.77 -1.17 -11.41
C LEU A 270 -19.68 -2.58 -11.98
N PHE A 271 -19.46 -3.58 -11.10
CA PHE A 271 -19.40 -4.96 -11.54
C PHE A 271 -20.75 -5.39 -12.17
N GLN A 272 -21.86 -5.10 -11.51
CA GLN A 272 -23.20 -5.47 -12.00
C GLN A 272 -23.57 -4.72 -13.29
N GLU A 273 -23.31 -3.42 -13.36
CA GLU A 273 -23.76 -2.62 -14.51
C GLU A 273 -22.87 -2.79 -15.74
N VAL A 274 -21.55 -2.89 -15.58
CA VAL A 274 -20.61 -2.91 -16.70
C VAL A 274 -20.25 -4.34 -17.11
N ARG A 275 -20.00 -5.24 -16.12
CA ARG A 275 -19.59 -6.60 -16.41
C ARG A 275 -20.77 -7.54 -16.60
N GLU A 276 -21.66 -7.68 -15.58
CA GLU A 276 -22.72 -8.69 -15.62
C GLU A 276 -23.83 -8.35 -16.65
N LYS A 277 -24.34 -7.13 -16.63
CA LYS A 277 -25.46 -6.75 -17.50
C LYS A 277 -25.03 -6.46 -18.94
N ARG A 278 -23.82 -5.92 -19.16
CA ARG A 278 -23.37 -5.49 -20.48
C ARG A 278 -22.26 -6.34 -21.08
N GLY A 279 -21.50 -7.07 -20.24
CA GLY A 279 -20.37 -7.87 -20.72
C GLY A 279 -19.25 -7.06 -21.35
N ARG A 280 -19.04 -5.80 -20.91
CA ARG A 280 -18.11 -4.87 -21.55
C ARG A 280 -16.69 -4.91 -21.00
N VAL A 281 -16.49 -5.51 -19.83
CA VAL A 281 -15.20 -5.60 -19.16
C VAL A 281 -14.95 -7.01 -18.65
N TYR A 282 -13.70 -7.42 -18.63
CA TYR A 282 -13.28 -8.61 -17.88
C TYR A 282 -13.08 -8.26 -16.40
N SER A 283 -12.42 -7.12 -16.14
CA SER A 283 -12.17 -6.63 -14.79
C SER A 283 -12.63 -5.19 -14.66
N ILE A 284 -13.35 -4.89 -13.57
CA ILE A 284 -13.69 -3.54 -13.14
C ILE A 284 -13.78 -3.53 -11.63
N TYR A 285 -13.15 -2.56 -11.00
CA TYR A 285 -13.19 -2.37 -9.56
C TYR A 285 -12.94 -0.91 -9.18
N SER A 286 -13.38 -0.55 -7.99
CA SER A 286 -12.97 0.70 -7.35
C SER A 286 -11.95 0.41 -6.26
N PHE A 287 -11.07 1.37 -6.01
CA PHE A 287 -10.02 1.27 -5.02
C PHE A 287 -9.74 2.61 -4.36
N MET A 288 -9.02 2.57 -3.26
CA MET A 288 -8.61 3.74 -2.53
C MET A 288 -7.11 3.68 -2.23
N SER A 289 -6.40 4.73 -2.58
CA SER A 289 -5.04 4.98 -2.11
C SER A 289 -5.12 6.08 -1.05
N ALA A 290 -4.81 5.74 0.20
CA ALA A 290 -4.89 6.67 1.31
C ALA A 290 -3.56 6.71 2.07
N PHE A 291 -3.05 7.91 2.30
CA PHE A 291 -1.78 8.22 2.95
C PHE A 291 -2.03 9.05 4.21
N LEU A 292 -0.98 9.46 4.90
CA LEU A 292 -1.07 10.18 6.15
C LEU A 292 -1.94 11.45 6.06
N ASP A 293 -1.79 12.21 4.98
CA ASP A 293 -2.39 13.55 4.80
C ASP A 293 -3.24 13.71 3.54
N CYS A 294 -3.27 12.72 2.65
CA CYS A 294 -3.98 12.76 1.38
C CYS A 294 -4.46 11.38 0.95
N GLY A 295 -5.16 11.32 -0.17
CA GLY A 295 -5.56 10.09 -0.83
C GLY A 295 -6.28 10.36 -2.14
N TYR A 296 -6.55 9.31 -2.89
CA TYR A 296 -7.46 9.36 -4.03
C TYR A 296 -8.37 8.14 -4.06
N PHE A 297 -9.54 8.33 -4.65
CA PHE A 297 -10.50 7.29 -4.95
C PHE A 297 -10.38 6.96 -6.43
N GLY A 298 -10.17 5.71 -6.77
CA GLY A 298 -9.96 5.28 -8.14
C GLY A 298 -10.97 4.26 -8.63
N VAL A 299 -11.18 4.23 -9.94
CA VAL A 299 -11.87 3.17 -10.67
C VAL A 299 -10.96 2.69 -11.77
N TYR A 300 -10.72 1.40 -11.83
CA TYR A 300 -10.02 0.73 -12.91
C TYR A 300 -10.99 -0.11 -13.73
N ALA A 301 -10.79 -0.17 -15.06
CA ALA A 301 -11.46 -1.11 -15.95
C ALA A 301 -10.54 -1.54 -17.10
N GLY A 302 -10.53 -2.86 -17.37
CA GLY A 302 -9.93 -3.46 -18.56
C GLY A 302 -11.02 -3.86 -19.57
N THR A 303 -10.98 -3.32 -20.79
CA THR A 303 -12.05 -3.47 -21.79
C THR A 303 -11.50 -3.65 -23.20
N ASN A 304 -12.39 -4.04 -24.13
CA ASN A 304 -12.04 -3.97 -25.54
C ASN A 304 -11.99 -2.51 -26.01
N PRO A 305 -11.02 -2.11 -26.86
CA PRO A 305 -10.92 -0.75 -27.38
C PRO A 305 -12.21 -0.18 -28.00
N ASP A 306 -13.07 -1.03 -28.55
CA ASP A 306 -14.34 -0.60 -29.15
C ASP A 306 -15.41 -0.20 -28.12
N TRP A 307 -15.27 -0.60 -26.87
CA TRP A 307 -16.26 -0.35 -25.81
C TRP A 307 -15.85 0.73 -24.80
N VAL A 308 -14.68 1.35 -25.00
CA VAL A 308 -14.13 2.34 -24.08
C VAL A 308 -15.13 3.44 -23.73
N ASP A 309 -15.79 4.02 -24.73
CA ASP A 309 -16.72 5.15 -24.53
C ASP A 309 -17.95 4.71 -23.71
N GLU A 310 -18.50 3.52 -23.99
CA GLU A 310 -19.63 2.96 -23.23
C GLU A 310 -19.23 2.66 -21.77
N VAL A 311 -18.03 2.09 -21.56
CA VAL A 311 -17.52 1.78 -20.21
C VAL A 311 -17.34 3.05 -19.39
N ILE A 312 -16.76 4.10 -19.98
CA ILE A 312 -16.60 5.41 -19.33
C ILE A 312 -17.97 6.01 -19.00
N GLU A 313 -18.88 6.07 -19.96
CA GLU A 313 -20.21 6.66 -19.79
C GLU A 313 -20.99 5.95 -18.66
N VAL A 314 -21.02 4.62 -18.68
CA VAL A 314 -21.73 3.84 -17.64
C VAL A 314 -21.09 4.02 -16.29
N THR A 315 -19.75 3.99 -16.20
CA THR A 315 -19.00 4.21 -14.94
C THR A 315 -19.33 5.57 -14.35
N LEU A 316 -19.25 6.64 -15.14
CA LEU A 316 -19.55 8.01 -14.68
C LEU A 316 -21.03 8.17 -14.30
N LYS A 317 -21.96 7.55 -15.03
CA LYS A 317 -23.39 7.54 -14.66
C LYS A 317 -23.64 6.86 -13.32
N GLU A 318 -22.97 5.74 -13.02
CA GLU A 318 -23.10 5.06 -11.72
C GLU A 318 -22.51 5.89 -10.59
N ILE A 319 -21.37 6.56 -10.82
CA ILE A 319 -20.81 7.53 -9.87
C ILE A 319 -21.79 8.69 -9.64
N ASN A 320 -22.37 9.28 -10.70
CA ASN A 320 -23.32 10.38 -10.57
C ASN A 320 -24.59 9.98 -9.80
N LYS A 321 -25.09 8.74 -9.96
CA LYS A 321 -26.20 8.25 -9.12
C LYS A 321 -25.85 8.25 -7.63
N VAL A 322 -24.60 7.88 -7.28
CA VAL A 322 -24.17 7.94 -5.86
C VAL A 322 -24.05 9.38 -5.40
N VAL A 323 -23.51 10.28 -6.21
CA VAL A 323 -23.39 11.70 -5.90
C VAL A 323 -24.77 12.33 -5.61
N ARG A 324 -25.79 11.97 -6.42
CA ARG A 324 -27.12 12.56 -6.31
C ARG A 324 -28.00 11.89 -5.28
N ASP A 325 -28.04 10.55 -5.27
CA ASP A 325 -29.05 9.78 -4.54
C ASP A 325 -28.44 8.94 -3.39
N GLY A 326 -27.11 8.78 -3.37
CA GLY A 326 -26.40 7.88 -2.44
C GLY A 326 -26.62 6.41 -2.79
N LEU A 327 -26.74 5.60 -1.75
CA LEU A 327 -26.96 4.16 -1.82
C LEU A 327 -28.38 3.83 -1.36
N ALA A 328 -29.01 2.84 -2.02
CA ALA A 328 -30.26 2.29 -1.51
C ALA A 328 -30.05 1.64 -0.11
N PRO A 329 -31.06 1.62 0.78
CA PRO A 329 -30.91 1.08 2.14
C PRO A 329 -30.32 -0.35 2.17
N GLU A 330 -30.76 -1.21 1.28
CA GLU A 330 -30.31 -2.62 1.18
C GLU A 330 -28.87 -2.70 0.67
N GLU A 331 -28.49 -1.80 -0.23
CA GLU A 331 -27.14 -1.71 -0.77
C GLU A 331 -26.16 -1.22 0.29
N LEU A 332 -26.51 -0.18 1.04
CA LEU A 332 -25.73 0.32 2.17
C LEU A 332 -25.53 -0.77 3.24
N ALA A 333 -26.61 -1.47 3.61
CA ALA A 333 -26.56 -2.56 4.58
C ALA A 333 -25.66 -3.70 4.11
N ARG A 334 -25.76 -4.10 2.84
CA ARG A 334 -24.92 -5.12 2.23
C ARG A 334 -23.45 -4.73 2.21
N ALA A 335 -23.12 -3.48 1.81
CA ALA A 335 -21.75 -2.99 1.77
C ALA A 335 -21.11 -2.98 3.16
N LYS A 336 -21.83 -2.52 4.20
CA LYS A 336 -21.38 -2.57 5.59
C LYS A 336 -21.11 -4.01 6.06
N SER A 337 -22.05 -4.92 5.79
CA SER A 337 -21.91 -6.33 6.18
C SER A 337 -20.72 -7.00 5.49
N GLN A 338 -20.55 -6.76 4.18
CA GLN A 338 -19.41 -7.26 3.42
C GLN A 338 -18.08 -6.72 3.94
N LEU A 339 -17.99 -5.42 4.19
CA LEU A 339 -16.77 -4.78 4.72
C LEU A 339 -16.39 -5.36 6.09
N LYS A 340 -17.36 -5.51 6.98
CA LYS A 340 -17.15 -6.14 8.31
C LYS A 340 -16.73 -7.60 8.19
N GLY A 341 -17.38 -8.36 7.32
CA GLY A 341 -17.03 -9.76 7.06
C GLY A 341 -15.58 -9.91 6.57
N ASN A 342 -15.19 -9.14 5.56
CA ASN A 342 -13.84 -9.15 5.02
C ASN A 342 -12.79 -8.78 6.07
N MET A 343 -13.08 -7.77 6.90
CA MET A 343 -12.19 -7.38 8.01
C MET A 343 -12.01 -8.52 9.03
N LEU A 344 -13.11 -9.11 9.49
CA LEU A 344 -13.05 -10.16 10.52
C LEU A 344 -12.33 -11.41 10.01
N LEU A 345 -12.64 -11.86 8.80
CA LEU A 345 -11.96 -13.00 8.17
C LEU A 345 -10.46 -12.72 7.99
N GLY A 346 -10.09 -11.51 7.57
CA GLY A 346 -8.69 -11.12 7.47
C GLY A 346 -7.93 -11.16 8.79
N MET A 347 -8.61 -10.94 9.92
CA MET A 347 -7.99 -10.95 11.25
C MET A 347 -7.69 -12.35 11.83
N GLU A 348 -7.96 -13.42 11.11
CA GLU A 348 -7.52 -14.77 11.48
C GLU A 348 -6.02 -14.98 11.19
N SER A 349 -5.44 -14.21 10.28
CA SER A 349 -4.02 -14.27 9.91
C SER A 349 -3.14 -13.49 10.90
N THR A 350 -2.05 -14.12 11.37
CA THR A 350 -1.02 -13.46 12.18
C THR A 350 -0.34 -12.30 11.45
N GLU A 351 -0.17 -12.43 10.14
CA GLU A 351 0.40 -11.38 9.29
C GLU A 351 -0.54 -10.17 9.18
N SER A 352 -1.83 -10.39 8.92
CA SER A 352 -2.82 -9.30 8.89
C SER A 352 -2.94 -8.57 10.23
N ARG A 353 -2.81 -9.30 11.34
CA ARG A 353 -2.77 -8.72 12.69
C ARG A 353 -1.53 -7.87 12.91
N MET A 354 -0.35 -8.36 12.53
CA MET A 354 0.89 -7.61 12.59
C MET A 354 0.80 -6.32 11.74
N ASN A 355 0.29 -6.43 10.50
CA ASN A 355 0.10 -5.28 9.62
C ASN A 355 -0.89 -4.26 10.21
N ARG A 356 -1.96 -4.72 10.87
CA ARG A 356 -2.91 -3.84 11.57
C ARG A 356 -2.25 -3.10 12.73
N LEU A 357 -1.46 -3.78 13.56
CA LEU A 357 -0.70 -3.16 14.64
C LEU A 357 0.19 -2.04 14.11
N ALA A 358 0.92 -2.33 13.03
CA ALA A 358 1.83 -1.39 12.43
C ALA A 358 1.10 -0.17 11.84
N ARG A 359 0.03 -0.38 11.07
CA ARG A 359 -0.76 0.72 10.52
C ARG A 359 -1.40 1.58 11.61
N ASN A 360 -1.87 0.95 12.68
CA ASN A 360 -2.40 1.68 13.84
C ASN A 360 -1.33 2.54 14.50
N GLU A 361 -0.11 2.04 14.63
CA GLU A 361 1.01 2.80 15.19
C GLU A 361 1.43 3.97 14.27
N ILE A 362 1.59 3.73 12.97
CA ILE A 362 2.02 4.74 12.00
C ILE A 362 1.01 5.89 11.92
N TYR A 363 -0.27 5.57 11.74
CA TYR A 363 -1.28 6.59 11.41
C TYR A 363 -2.01 7.16 12.64
N PHE A 364 -2.14 6.38 13.71
CA PHE A 364 -2.98 6.78 14.84
C PHE A 364 -2.24 6.82 16.18
N GLN A 365 -1.05 6.22 16.28
CA GLN A 365 -0.26 6.09 17.52
C GLN A 365 -1.03 5.44 18.67
N ARG A 366 -2.12 4.74 18.38
CA ARG A 366 -2.95 3.98 19.30
C ARG A 366 -3.46 2.70 18.68
N ASP A 367 -3.78 1.71 19.49
CA ASP A 367 -4.57 0.57 19.01
C ASP A 367 -6.01 0.99 18.74
N ILE A 368 -6.55 0.52 17.62
CA ILE A 368 -7.97 0.64 17.27
C ILE A 368 -8.56 -0.77 17.39
N PRO A 369 -9.35 -1.07 18.43
CA PRO A 369 -9.95 -2.38 18.61
C PRO A 369 -10.87 -2.76 17.43
N ILE A 370 -10.91 -4.05 17.10
CA ILE A 370 -11.75 -4.54 15.98
C ILE A 370 -13.23 -4.19 16.20
N ASP A 371 -13.70 -4.26 17.45
CA ASP A 371 -15.07 -3.88 17.80
C ASP A 371 -15.34 -2.39 17.59
N GLU A 372 -14.33 -1.52 17.75
CA GLU A 372 -14.45 -0.09 17.44
C GLU A 372 -14.67 0.09 15.94
N LEU A 373 -13.87 -0.59 15.11
CA LEU A 373 -14.02 -0.57 13.64
C LEU A 373 -15.42 -1.00 13.21
N GLY A 374 -15.93 -2.12 13.77
CA GLY A 374 -17.27 -2.60 13.49
C GLY A 374 -18.36 -1.60 13.84
N ARG A 375 -18.24 -0.92 15.00
CA ARG A 375 -19.19 0.12 15.42
C ARG A 375 -19.13 1.36 14.52
N GLU A 376 -17.95 1.79 14.10
CA GLU A 376 -17.80 2.95 13.22
C GLU A 376 -18.39 2.70 11.82
N ILE A 377 -18.20 1.49 11.28
CA ILE A 377 -18.83 1.09 10.00
C ILE A 377 -20.36 1.12 10.12
N GLU A 378 -20.94 0.66 11.24
CA GLU A 378 -22.39 0.68 11.42
C GLU A 378 -22.99 2.09 11.50
N LYS A 379 -22.25 3.06 12.02
CA LYS A 379 -22.68 4.45 12.11
C LYS A 379 -22.76 5.18 10.76
N VAL A 380 -22.15 4.63 9.72
CA VAL A 380 -22.14 5.26 8.40
C VAL A 380 -23.56 5.40 7.87
N THR A 381 -23.92 6.59 7.41
CA THR A 381 -25.26 6.93 6.90
C THR A 381 -25.24 7.20 5.40
N ASN A 382 -26.44 7.21 4.77
CA ASN A 382 -26.54 7.56 3.35
C ASN A 382 -26.17 9.03 3.08
N ASP A 383 -26.49 9.92 4.01
CA ASP A 383 -26.12 11.35 3.87
C ASP A 383 -24.60 11.53 3.82
N GLN A 384 -23.87 10.75 4.62
CA GLN A 384 -22.40 10.72 4.55
C GLN A 384 -21.88 10.17 3.22
N MET A 385 -22.60 9.24 2.57
CA MET A 385 -22.25 8.76 1.23
C MET A 385 -22.40 9.86 0.19
N VAL A 386 -23.54 10.56 0.20
CA VAL A 386 -23.82 11.68 -0.73
C VAL A 386 -22.81 12.81 -0.51
N GLU A 387 -22.57 13.22 0.73
CA GLU A 387 -21.60 14.27 1.06
C GLU A 387 -20.19 13.91 0.58
N LEU A 388 -19.74 12.70 0.87
CA LEU A 388 -18.42 12.23 0.46
C LEU A 388 -18.32 12.17 -1.06
N ALA A 389 -19.27 11.50 -1.74
CA ALA A 389 -19.25 11.37 -3.20
C ALA A 389 -19.30 12.73 -3.89
N SER A 390 -20.13 13.66 -3.39
CA SER A 390 -20.23 15.03 -3.92
C SER A 390 -18.95 15.85 -3.68
N SER A 391 -18.19 15.55 -2.65
CA SER A 391 -16.92 16.23 -2.39
C SER A 391 -15.77 15.69 -3.24
N CYS A 392 -15.76 14.37 -3.51
CA CYS A 392 -14.71 13.69 -4.26
C CYS A 392 -14.89 13.81 -5.78
N PHE A 393 -16.08 13.42 -6.29
CA PHE A 393 -16.33 13.28 -7.72
C PHE A 393 -16.74 14.59 -8.41
N LYS A 394 -15.82 15.55 -8.39
CA LYS A 394 -15.98 16.85 -9.05
C LYS A 394 -15.13 16.89 -10.31
N PRO A 395 -15.71 17.12 -11.50
CA PRO A 395 -14.98 17.17 -12.78
C PRO A 395 -13.71 18.01 -12.73
N GLU A 396 -13.75 19.14 -12.02
CA GLU A 396 -12.63 20.07 -11.85
C GLU A 396 -11.50 19.58 -10.94
N ARG A 397 -11.62 18.37 -10.39
CA ARG A 397 -10.59 17.73 -9.54
C ARG A 397 -10.26 16.29 -9.94
N MET A 398 -10.89 15.81 -11.02
CA MET A 398 -10.74 14.42 -11.46
C MET A 398 -9.66 14.28 -12.53
N GLY A 399 -9.05 13.11 -12.55
CA GLY A 399 -8.09 12.68 -13.56
C GLY A 399 -8.53 11.38 -14.24
N MET A 400 -8.12 11.19 -15.48
CA MET A 400 -8.34 9.96 -16.25
C MET A 400 -7.07 9.61 -17.03
N VAL A 401 -6.73 8.34 -17.02
CA VAL A 401 -5.73 7.74 -17.92
C VAL A 401 -6.41 6.67 -18.75
N LEU A 402 -6.20 6.71 -20.04
CA LEU A 402 -6.55 5.68 -21.00
C LEU A 402 -5.27 5.13 -21.62
N LEU A 403 -5.02 3.83 -21.50
CA LEU A 403 -3.84 3.14 -22.01
C LEU A 403 -4.26 1.99 -22.91
N GLY A 404 -3.75 1.92 -24.13
CA GLY A 404 -4.02 0.81 -25.04
C GLY A 404 -3.96 1.18 -26.52
N ASP A 405 -4.42 0.28 -27.40
CA ASP A 405 -4.63 0.61 -28.81
C ASP A 405 -5.90 1.46 -28.97
N LEU A 406 -5.71 2.75 -28.94
CA LEU A 406 -6.80 3.72 -28.91
C LEU A 406 -7.44 3.95 -30.28
N LYS A 407 -6.93 3.35 -31.35
CA LYS A 407 -7.46 3.48 -32.72
C LYS A 407 -7.68 4.96 -33.16
N GLY A 408 -6.77 5.83 -32.71
CA GLY A 408 -6.85 7.28 -32.99
C GLY A 408 -7.82 8.05 -32.08
N ARG A 409 -8.47 7.41 -31.10
CA ARG A 409 -9.32 8.08 -30.10
C ARG A 409 -8.49 9.06 -29.28
N GLN A 410 -9.07 10.23 -29.06
CA GLN A 410 -8.54 11.28 -28.20
C GLN A 410 -9.70 11.76 -27.33
N LEU A 411 -9.66 11.40 -26.05
CA LEU A 411 -10.62 11.90 -25.06
C LEU A 411 -10.13 13.24 -24.52
N GLY A 412 -11.06 14.15 -24.29
CA GLY A 412 -10.84 15.45 -23.70
C GLY A 412 -11.71 15.69 -22.46
N PRO A 413 -11.73 16.93 -21.94
CA PRO A 413 -12.51 17.28 -20.74
C PRO A 413 -14.02 17.03 -20.85
N GLU A 414 -14.56 16.93 -22.07
CA GLU A 414 -15.97 16.61 -22.34
C GLU A 414 -16.38 15.24 -21.81
N VAL A 415 -15.42 14.36 -21.54
CA VAL A 415 -15.66 13.02 -20.96
C VAL A 415 -16.42 13.08 -19.63
N TRP A 416 -16.28 14.19 -18.89
CA TRP A 416 -16.93 14.37 -17.59
C TRP A 416 -18.42 14.77 -17.67
N SER A 417 -18.97 14.97 -18.87
CA SER A 417 -20.37 15.40 -19.04
C SER A 417 -21.42 14.54 -18.32
N PRO A 418 -21.26 13.22 -18.09
CA PRO A 418 -22.22 12.43 -17.32
C PRO A 418 -22.27 12.80 -15.82
N LEU A 419 -21.31 13.56 -15.30
CA LEU A 419 -21.27 14.03 -13.91
C LEU A 419 -21.88 15.42 -13.73
N THR A 420 -22.10 16.14 -14.82
CA THR A 420 -22.74 17.48 -14.82
C THR A 420 -24.23 17.36 -15.08
#